data_b82a1b5697453acadad8f771784b3330
#
_entry.id   b82a1b5697453acadad8f771784b3330
#
_cell.length_a   1.000
_cell.length_b   1.000
_cell.length_c   1.000
_cell.angle_alpha   90.00
_cell.angle_beta   90.00
_cell.angle_gamma   90.00
#
_symmetry.space_group_name_H-M   'P 1'
#
loop_
_entity.id
_entity.type
_entity.pdbx_description
1 polymer ?
#
loop_
_entity_poly.entity_id
_entity_poly.type
_entity_poly.pdbx_seq_one_letter_code
_entity_poly.pdbx_strand_id
1 'polypeptide(L)'
;ENRGIPYLQLLMEGIIEVSMLELSNDMNALLSELLNGNTLLLLEGHDQALLIETQGLQSRGVSEPGTEKSVIGPREGFTETLITNLSLIRRRVKNPKLKFEFMELGETTNTSVCLCYLEDSVSLKILEELKKRLARIQIDALVDSGELQELLRDDILTPFETVGNTERPDTVAGKIMEGRIAVLVDGSPFVLTVPFLFNEYFQVSEDYYSNYLFGSFNRMIRFIGEFLAVSVPAIYVSLVTYNQEMIPTPLLLSISAARQSVPLPTVAECFLMLLVFEILREAGTRIPNSIGQAVSIVGALVLGQAA
;
A
#
# COMPACT_ATOMS: atom_id res chain seq x y z
N GLU A 1 -20.94 11.80 53.88
CA GLU A 1 -19.83 12.60 54.44
C GLU A 1 -18.56 11.76 54.46
N ASN A 2 -17.85 11.64 53.29
CA ASN A 2 -16.49 11.11 53.23
C ASN A 2 -15.52 12.30 53.10
N ARG A 3 -15.24 12.96 54.21
CA ARG A 3 -14.20 13.96 54.34
C ARG A 3 -12.88 13.23 54.52
N GLY A 4 -12.13 13.03 53.47
CA GLY A 4 -10.72 12.64 53.58
C GLY A 4 -10.10 11.74 52.51
N ILE A 5 -10.87 11.23 51.58
CA ILE A 5 -10.29 10.46 50.46
C ILE A 5 -10.16 11.42 49.25
N PRO A 6 -8.97 11.60 48.69
CA PRO A 6 -8.84 12.38 47.46
C PRO A 6 -9.79 11.84 46.39
N TYR A 7 -10.47 12.72 45.68
CA TYR A 7 -11.48 12.35 44.69
C TYR A 7 -10.95 11.32 43.67
N LEU A 8 -9.66 11.41 43.34
CA LEU A 8 -8.98 10.46 42.46
C LEU A 8 -8.90 9.05 43.02
N GLN A 9 -8.66 8.88 44.34
CA GLN A 9 -8.64 7.57 44.98
C GLN A 9 -10.05 6.93 45.04
N LEU A 10 -11.07 7.74 45.18
CA LEU A 10 -12.45 7.27 45.19
C LEU A 10 -12.91 6.80 43.82
N LEU A 11 -12.41 7.43 42.75
CA LEU A 11 -12.62 7.00 41.38
C LEU A 11 -11.89 5.68 41.09
N MET A 12 -10.66 5.53 41.60
CA MET A 12 -9.87 4.30 41.42
C MET A 12 -10.43 3.10 42.17
N GLU A 13 -10.98 3.29 43.39
CA GLU A 13 -11.40 2.20 44.26
C GLU A 13 -12.87 1.80 44.07
N GLY A 14 -13.72 2.65 43.49
CA GLY A 14 -15.14 2.39 43.53
C GLY A 14 -15.98 2.65 42.31
N ILE A 15 -15.48 3.36 41.31
CA ILE A 15 -16.30 3.79 40.16
C ILE A 15 -15.80 3.22 38.84
N ILE A 16 -14.48 3.06 38.69
CA ILE A 16 -13.88 2.62 37.42
C ILE A 16 -13.39 1.18 37.55
N GLU A 17 -14.15 0.24 37.01
CA GLU A 17 -13.76 -1.17 36.92
C GLU A 17 -12.91 -1.41 35.65
N VAL A 18 -11.61 -1.11 35.72
CA VAL A 18 -10.63 -1.35 34.62
C VAL A 18 -9.39 -2.04 35.19
N SER A 19 -8.71 -2.83 34.37
CA SER A 19 -7.60 -3.69 34.79
C SER A 19 -6.36 -2.93 35.24
N MET A 20 -6.11 -1.73 34.69
CA MET A 20 -4.99 -0.86 35.12
C MET A 20 -5.42 0.60 35.18
N LEU A 21 -5.16 1.19 36.34
CA LEU A 21 -5.32 2.62 36.62
C LEU A 21 -4.02 3.13 37.19
N GLU A 22 -3.43 4.15 36.59
CA GLU A 22 -2.17 4.76 37.02
C GLU A 22 -2.32 6.26 37.11
N LEU A 23 -1.72 6.86 38.17
CA LEU A 23 -1.65 8.31 38.34
C LEU A 23 -0.31 8.80 37.86
N SER A 24 -0.31 9.80 37.00
CA SER A 24 0.91 10.45 36.54
C SER A 24 0.72 11.95 36.43
N ASN A 25 1.81 12.70 36.65
CA ASN A 25 1.90 14.13 36.45
C ASN A 25 2.90 14.50 35.34
N ASP A 26 3.59 13.52 34.76
CA ASP A 26 4.51 13.75 33.65
C ASP A 26 3.73 13.87 32.35
N MET A 27 3.67 15.08 31.81
CA MET A 27 2.95 15.40 30.58
C MET A 27 3.45 14.60 29.36
N ASN A 28 4.75 14.29 29.29
CA ASN A 28 5.30 13.53 28.18
C ASN A 28 4.90 12.05 28.26
N ALA A 29 4.92 11.48 29.47
CA ALA A 29 4.45 10.12 29.70
C ALA A 29 2.94 10.01 29.43
N LEU A 30 2.14 10.94 29.93
CA LEU A 30 0.70 10.99 29.70
C LEU A 30 0.36 11.12 28.21
N LEU A 31 1.09 11.97 27.48
CA LEU A 31 0.90 12.13 26.04
C LEU A 31 1.26 10.85 25.28
N SER A 32 2.34 10.16 25.68
CA SER A 32 2.74 8.88 25.09
C SER A 32 1.66 7.82 25.28
N GLU A 33 1.09 7.73 26.48
CA GLU A 33 0.03 6.76 26.79
C GLU A 33 -1.30 7.09 26.08
N LEU A 34 -1.63 8.36 25.95
CA LEU A 34 -2.76 8.81 25.13
C LEU A 34 -2.58 8.39 23.65
N LEU A 35 -1.36 8.55 23.13
CA LEU A 35 -1.03 8.13 21.75
C LEU A 35 -1.00 6.60 21.59
N ASN A 36 -0.84 5.85 22.68
CA ASN A 36 -0.99 4.41 22.70
C ASN A 36 -2.46 3.96 22.63
N GLY A 37 -3.43 4.87 22.82
CA GLY A 37 -4.85 4.58 22.80
C GLY A 37 -5.48 4.41 24.19
N ASN A 38 -4.78 4.83 25.24
CA ASN A 38 -5.30 4.90 26.58
C ASN A 38 -6.09 6.18 26.80
N THR A 39 -7.02 6.17 27.77
CA THR A 39 -7.82 7.35 28.10
C THR A 39 -7.22 8.11 29.27
N LEU A 40 -7.14 9.42 29.16
CA LEU A 40 -6.72 10.31 30.26
C LEU A 40 -7.95 11.00 30.85
N LEU A 41 -8.10 10.90 32.16
CA LEU A 41 -9.07 11.66 32.92
C LEU A 41 -8.34 12.79 33.69
N LEU A 42 -8.63 14.01 33.28
CA LEU A 42 -8.14 15.23 33.94
C LEU A 42 -9.24 15.80 34.82
N LEU A 43 -8.91 16.07 36.07
CA LEU A 43 -9.84 16.64 37.05
C LEU A 43 -9.38 18.04 37.43
N GLU A 44 -10.32 18.99 37.41
CA GLU A 44 -10.05 20.36 37.79
C GLU A 44 -9.62 20.46 39.27
N GLY A 45 -8.51 21.17 39.53
CA GLY A 45 -7.95 21.32 40.86
C GLY A 45 -6.97 20.23 41.29
N HIS A 46 -6.62 19.29 40.39
CA HIS A 46 -5.62 18.23 40.65
C HIS A 46 -4.45 18.40 39.68
N ASP A 47 -3.24 18.15 40.16
CA ASP A 47 -1.99 18.18 39.41
C ASP A 47 -1.62 16.83 38.77
N GLN A 48 -2.42 15.79 39.00
CA GLN A 48 -2.26 14.45 38.49
C GLN A 48 -3.41 14.07 37.58
N ALA A 49 -3.09 13.40 36.48
CA ALA A 49 -4.06 12.77 35.59
C ALA A 49 -4.21 11.28 35.90
N LEU A 50 -5.42 10.77 35.78
CA LEU A 50 -5.71 9.35 35.89
C LEU A 50 -5.61 8.74 34.48
N LEU A 51 -4.68 7.81 34.32
CA LEU A 51 -4.50 7.00 33.12
C LEU A 51 -5.38 5.76 33.25
N ILE A 52 -6.23 5.53 32.26
CA ILE A 52 -7.15 4.41 32.20
C ILE A 52 -6.77 3.60 30.97
N GLU A 53 -6.41 2.33 31.17
CA GLU A 53 -6.15 1.42 30.06
C GLU A 53 -7.47 1.05 29.37
N THR A 54 -7.72 1.68 28.23
CA THR A 54 -8.92 1.47 27.40
C THR A 54 -8.59 0.88 26.06
N GLN A 55 -7.41 0.31 25.89
CA GLN A 55 -7.01 -0.33 24.64
C GLN A 55 -7.90 -1.54 24.34
N GLY A 56 -9.15 -1.29 23.99
CA GLY A 56 -10.05 -2.27 23.41
C GLY A 56 -9.68 -2.56 21.96
N LEU A 57 -8.40 -2.84 21.70
CA LEU A 57 -7.93 -3.27 20.41
C LEU A 57 -8.58 -4.61 20.10
N GLN A 58 -9.75 -4.57 19.49
CA GLN A 58 -10.31 -5.75 18.85
C GLN A 58 -9.37 -6.16 17.71
N SER A 59 -8.32 -6.89 18.07
CA SER A 59 -7.42 -7.51 17.09
C SER A 59 -8.09 -8.68 16.34
N ARG A 60 -9.36 -8.95 16.63
CA ARG A 60 -10.17 -9.97 15.97
C ARG A 60 -10.81 -9.37 14.71
N GLY A 61 -10.10 -9.41 13.60
CA GLY A 61 -10.59 -8.92 12.32
C GLY A 61 -9.45 -8.44 11.44
N VAL A 62 -8.32 -8.05 12.03
CA VAL A 62 -7.11 -7.72 11.27
C VAL A 62 -6.51 -9.02 10.75
N SER A 63 -6.63 -9.26 9.46
CA SER A 63 -6.11 -10.43 8.77
C SER A 63 -4.87 -10.06 7.93
N GLU A 64 -4.16 -11.07 7.48
CA GLU A 64 -3.06 -10.88 6.53
C GLU A 64 -3.61 -10.31 5.22
N PRO A 65 -2.91 -9.33 4.59
CA PRO A 65 -3.31 -8.74 3.32
C PRO A 65 -3.55 -9.81 2.24
N GLY A 66 -4.60 -9.65 1.47
CA GLY A 66 -4.95 -10.61 0.42
C GLY A 66 -3.96 -10.57 -0.74
N THR A 67 -3.59 -9.37 -1.15
CA THR A 67 -2.76 -9.09 -2.34
C THR A 67 -1.29 -8.90 -2.02
N GLU A 68 -0.96 -8.36 -0.84
CA GLU A 68 0.41 -8.02 -0.42
C GLU A 68 0.93 -8.93 0.68
N LYS A 69 0.87 -10.26 0.47
CA LYS A 69 1.41 -11.25 1.41
C LYS A 69 2.91 -11.11 1.55
N SER A 70 3.42 -11.24 2.78
CA SER A 70 4.83 -11.10 3.07
C SER A 70 5.35 -12.32 3.83
N VAL A 71 6.52 -12.82 3.44
CA VAL A 71 7.18 -13.95 4.11
C VAL A 71 7.81 -13.49 5.41
N ILE A 72 8.42 -12.28 5.40
CA ILE A 72 9.08 -11.67 6.55
C ILE A 72 8.45 -10.32 6.81
N GLY A 73 8.10 -10.03 8.07
CA GLY A 73 7.54 -8.75 8.49
C GLY A 73 6.16 -8.87 9.12
N PRO A 74 5.53 -7.73 9.43
CA PRO A 74 4.17 -7.70 9.98
C PRO A 74 3.16 -8.31 9.01
N ARG A 75 2.21 -9.08 9.56
CA ARG A 75 1.15 -9.72 8.77
C ARG A 75 -0.21 -9.04 8.95
N GLU A 76 -0.22 -7.85 9.53
CA GLU A 76 -1.43 -7.06 9.71
C GLU A 76 -1.76 -6.32 8.42
N GLY A 77 -2.97 -6.48 7.92
CA GLY A 77 -3.56 -5.71 6.83
C GLY A 77 -4.57 -4.69 7.31
N PHE A 78 -4.90 -3.73 6.48
CA PHE A 78 -6.04 -2.84 6.70
C PHE A 78 -7.36 -3.61 6.54
N THR A 79 -8.41 -3.06 7.14
CA THR A 79 -9.78 -3.57 7.11
C THR A 79 -10.69 -2.56 6.38
N GLU A 80 -11.94 -2.92 6.18
CA GLU A 80 -12.95 -2.04 5.58
C GLU A 80 -13.35 -0.90 6.52
N THR A 81 -13.06 -1.01 7.82
CA THR A 81 -13.47 -0.01 8.83
C THR A 81 -12.41 1.09 8.99
N LEU A 82 -12.76 2.32 8.63
CA LEU A 82 -11.87 3.48 8.68
C LEU A 82 -11.23 3.68 10.06
N ILE A 83 -12.01 3.63 11.14
CA ILE A 83 -11.53 3.86 12.51
C ILE A 83 -10.49 2.82 12.94
N THR A 84 -10.69 1.55 12.56
CA THR A 84 -9.71 0.49 12.80
C THR A 84 -8.41 0.80 12.08
N ASN A 85 -8.48 1.21 10.82
CA ASN A 85 -7.33 1.54 10.01
C ASN A 85 -6.53 2.73 10.57
N LEU A 86 -7.22 3.77 11.03
CA LEU A 86 -6.59 4.90 11.71
C LEU A 86 -5.86 4.47 12.98
N SER A 87 -6.46 3.57 13.75
CA SER A 87 -5.84 3.00 14.97
C SER A 87 -4.58 2.20 14.65
N LEU A 88 -4.57 1.43 13.55
CA LEU A 88 -3.38 0.68 13.09
C LEU A 88 -2.23 1.62 12.72
N ILE A 89 -2.52 2.75 12.04
CA ILE A 89 -1.52 3.76 11.72
C ILE A 89 -1.03 4.46 12.99
N ARG A 90 -1.94 4.89 13.88
CA ARG A 90 -1.61 5.57 15.13
C ARG A 90 -0.71 4.73 16.02
N ARG A 91 -0.98 3.41 16.11
CA ARG A 91 -0.17 2.47 16.89
C ARG A 91 1.28 2.39 16.41
N ARG A 92 1.52 2.56 15.09
CA ARG A 92 2.86 2.52 14.50
C ARG A 92 3.56 3.88 14.53
N VAL A 93 2.82 4.95 14.30
CA VAL A 93 3.35 6.32 14.28
C VAL A 93 2.86 7.05 15.53
N LYS A 94 3.60 6.85 16.65
CA LYS A 94 3.32 7.44 17.95
C LYS A 94 3.88 8.86 18.04
N ASN A 95 3.42 9.73 17.15
CA ASN A 95 3.86 11.12 17.09
C ASN A 95 2.64 12.06 17.24
N PRO A 96 2.68 13.04 18.16
CA PRO A 96 1.58 13.99 18.35
C PRO A 96 1.30 14.86 17.12
N LYS A 97 2.28 15.00 16.23
CA LYS A 97 2.13 15.76 14.98
C LYS A 97 1.48 14.95 13.84
N LEU A 98 1.11 13.70 14.09
CA LEU A 98 0.32 12.91 13.15
C LEU A 98 -1.11 13.47 13.13
N LYS A 99 -1.51 14.02 11.98
CA LYS A 99 -2.81 14.65 11.76
C LYS A 99 -3.75 13.70 11.01
N PHE A 100 -5.01 13.76 11.38
CA PHE A 100 -6.11 13.11 10.70
C PHE A 100 -7.13 14.19 10.34
N GLU A 101 -7.39 14.39 9.07
CA GLU A 101 -8.38 15.33 8.58
C GLU A 101 -9.49 14.57 7.86
N PHE A 102 -10.69 14.70 8.37
CA PHE A 102 -11.87 14.02 7.83
C PHE A 102 -12.60 14.91 6.84
N MET A 103 -13.14 14.27 5.81
CA MET A 103 -14.05 14.87 4.84
C MET A 103 -15.03 13.82 4.37
N GLU A 104 -16.10 14.24 3.72
CA GLU A 104 -17.12 13.36 3.13
C GLU A 104 -17.12 13.56 1.62
N LEU A 105 -17.19 12.47 0.86
CA LEU A 105 -17.30 12.48 -0.60
C LEU A 105 -18.49 11.62 -1.03
N GLY A 106 -19.11 12.02 -2.15
CA GLY A 106 -20.32 11.39 -2.69
C GLY A 106 -21.60 12.04 -2.14
N GLU A 107 -22.43 12.58 -3.03
CA GLU A 107 -23.69 13.25 -2.65
C GLU A 107 -24.71 12.29 -2.03
N THR A 108 -24.72 11.04 -2.48
CA THR A 108 -25.63 10.01 -1.99
C THR A 108 -25.01 9.14 -0.89
N THR A 109 -23.74 8.78 -1.02
CA THR A 109 -23.09 7.85 -0.08
C THR A 109 -22.53 8.52 1.15
N ASN A 110 -22.18 9.82 1.07
CA ASN A 110 -21.51 10.57 2.17
C ASN A 110 -20.35 9.76 2.77
N THR A 111 -19.51 9.16 1.90
CA THR A 111 -18.44 8.27 2.32
C THR A 111 -17.36 9.05 3.05
N SER A 112 -17.03 8.61 4.25
CA SER A 112 -15.98 9.23 5.06
C SER A 112 -14.60 8.96 4.46
N VAL A 113 -13.85 10.02 4.20
CA VAL A 113 -12.46 9.98 3.72
C VAL A 113 -11.58 10.68 4.73
N CYS A 114 -10.44 10.11 5.05
CA CYS A 114 -9.49 10.66 6.01
C CYS A 114 -8.12 10.86 5.39
N LEU A 115 -7.59 12.08 5.45
CA LEU A 115 -6.20 12.40 5.13
C LEU A 115 -5.35 12.19 6.37
N CYS A 116 -4.30 11.39 6.24
CA CYS A 116 -3.35 11.12 7.31
C CYS A 116 -1.93 11.53 6.88
N TYR A 117 -1.29 12.40 7.66
CA TYR A 117 0.05 12.91 7.36
C TYR A 117 0.76 13.41 8.63
N LEU A 118 2.08 13.56 8.54
CA LEU A 118 2.90 14.11 9.61
C LEU A 118 3.16 15.59 9.34
N GLU A 119 2.71 16.47 10.23
CA GLU A 119 2.67 17.93 10.05
C GLU A 119 4.06 18.55 9.80
N ASP A 120 5.11 18.01 10.41
CA ASP A 120 6.48 18.52 10.28
C ASP A 120 7.26 17.97 9.09
N SER A 121 6.77 16.94 8.45
CA SER A 121 7.46 16.27 7.33
C SER A 121 6.73 16.42 6.00
N VAL A 122 5.43 16.70 6.03
CA VAL A 122 4.60 16.78 4.82
C VAL A 122 4.98 17.99 3.95
N SER A 123 4.97 17.81 2.64
CA SER A 123 5.08 18.94 1.70
C SER A 123 3.75 19.68 1.63
N LEU A 124 3.72 20.93 2.13
CA LEU A 124 2.52 21.75 2.13
C LEU A 124 1.94 21.96 0.72
N LYS A 125 2.80 22.07 -0.29
CA LYS A 125 2.36 22.25 -1.68
C LYS A 125 1.57 21.02 -2.18
N ILE A 126 2.03 19.81 -1.85
CA ILE A 126 1.36 18.57 -2.24
C ILE A 126 0.05 18.42 -1.46
N LEU A 127 0.06 18.75 -0.17
CA LEU A 127 -1.14 18.70 0.68
C LEU A 127 -2.23 19.65 0.18
N GLU A 128 -1.88 20.89 -0.14
CA GLU A 128 -2.81 21.88 -0.68
C GLU A 128 -3.38 21.47 -2.03
N GLU A 129 -2.54 20.95 -2.93
CA GLU A 129 -2.99 20.45 -4.23
C GLU A 129 -3.92 19.24 -4.08
N LEU A 130 -3.59 18.29 -3.19
CA LEU A 130 -4.45 17.15 -2.90
C LEU A 130 -5.81 17.59 -2.36
N LYS A 131 -5.84 18.49 -1.38
CA LYS A 131 -7.07 19.05 -0.83
C LYS A 131 -7.91 19.77 -1.90
N LYS A 132 -7.26 20.51 -2.79
CA LYS A 132 -7.92 21.21 -3.90
C LYS A 132 -8.52 20.21 -4.90
N ARG A 133 -7.85 19.09 -5.19
CA ARG A 133 -8.38 18.04 -6.06
C ARG A 133 -9.59 17.37 -5.40
N LEU A 134 -9.47 16.95 -4.16
CA LEU A 134 -10.56 16.34 -3.40
C LEU A 134 -11.79 17.25 -3.33
N ALA A 135 -11.61 18.55 -3.10
CA ALA A 135 -12.71 19.52 -3.06
C ALA A 135 -13.39 19.76 -4.42
N ARG A 136 -12.76 19.37 -5.54
CA ARG A 136 -13.34 19.48 -6.89
C ARG A 136 -14.09 18.24 -7.34
N ILE A 137 -13.92 17.13 -6.63
CA ILE A 137 -14.60 15.88 -6.95
C ILE A 137 -16.10 16.07 -6.67
N GLN A 138 -16.90 15.91 -7.72
CA GLN A 138 -18.36 15.92 -7.66
C GLN A 138 -18.84 14.59 -8.22
N ILE A 139 -19.22 13.68 -7.34
CA ILE A 139 -19.69 12.34 -7.66
C ILE A 139 -20.91 12.01 -6.81
N ASP A 140 -21.82 11.21 -7.36
CA ASP A 140 -23.01 10.79 -6.63
C ASP A 140 -22.67 9.78 -5.53
N ALA A 141 -21.71 8.90 -5.79
CA ALA A 141 -21.30 7.85 -4.87
C ALA A 141 -19.80 7.60 -4.93
N LEU A 142 -19.18 7.32 -3.80
CA LEU A 142 -17.83 6.78 -3.65
C LEU A 142 -17.93 5.46 -2.91
N VAL A 143 -17.62 4.34 -3.58
CA VAL A 143 -17.76 3.00 -3.02
C VAL A 143 -16.43 2.42 -2.59
N ASP A 144 -15.35 2.70 -3.33
CA ASP A 144 -14.02 2.14 -3.06
C ASP A 144 -12.90 3.15 -3.30
N SER A 145 -11.75 2.91 -2.65
CA SER A 145 -10.54 3.72 -2.83
C SER A 145 -10.01 3.71 -4.27
N GLY A 146 -10.25 2.64 -5.04
CA GLY A 146 -9.84 2.57 -6.45
C GLY A 146 -10.50 3.63 -7.33
N GLU A 147 -11.79 3.96 -7.08
CA GLU A 147 -12.46 5.05 -7.76
C GLU A 147 -11.81 6.39 -7.43
N LEU A 148 -11.49 6.61 -6.15
CA LEU A 148 -10.81 7.82 -5.71
C LEU A 148 -9.39 7.92 -6.28
N GLN A 149 -8.67 6.81 -6.39
CA GLN A 149 -7.35 6.74 -7.00
C GLN A 149 -7.39 7.26 -8.45
N GLU A 150 -8.37 6.83 -9.24
CA GLU A 150 -8.53 7.27 -10.63
C GLU A 150 -8.85 8.77 -10.75
N LEU A 151 -9.71 9.30 -9.85
CA LEU A 151 -10.07 10.71 -9.82
C LEU A 151 -8.93 11.64 -9.37
N LEU A 152 -7.95 11.10 -8.63
CA LEU A 152 -6.79 11.84 -8.13
C LEU A 152 -5.60 11.81 -9.09
N ARG A 153 -5.62 11.02 -10.16
CA ARG A 153 -4.54 10.95 -11.14
C ARG A 153 -4.18 12.32 -11.73
N ASP A 154 -2.89 12.48 -12.03
CA ASP A 154 -2.40 13.72 -12.67
C ASP A 154 -2.85 13.83 -14.13
N ASP A 155 -2.86 12.70 -14.85
CA ASP A 155 -3.25 12.62 -16.25
C ASP A 155 -3.95 11.27 -16.51
N ILE A 156 -5.12 11.32 -17.16
CA ILE A 156 -5.94 10.15 -17.51
C ILE A 156 -5.23 9.24 -18.52
N LEU A 157 -4.39 9.80 -19.39
CA LEU A 157 -3.73 9.07 -20.47
C LEU A 157 -2.37 8.48 -20.06
N THR A 158 -1.87 8.79 -18.86
CA THR A 158 -0.60 8.21 -18.42
C THR A 158 -0.79 6.74 -18.01
N PRO A 159 0.08 5.82 -18.48
CA PRO A 159 0.07 4.45 -18.02
C PRO A 159 0.67 4.28 -16.61
N PHE A 160 1.32 5.31 -16.08
CA PHE A 160 1.96 5.27 -14.79
C PHE A 160 1.04 5.80 -13.69
N GLU A 161 1.02 5.12 -12.57
CA GLU A 161 0.29 5.56 -11.39
C GLU A 161 1.02 6.71 -10.70
N THR A 162 0.29 7.75 -10.34
CA THR A 162 0.78 8.89 -9.55
C THR A 162 0.27 8.85 -8.11
N VAL A 163 -0.68 7.97 -7.86
CA VAL A 163 -1.27 7.65 -6.55
C VAL A 163 -1.05 6.16 -6.29
N GLY A 164 -0.29 5.81 -5.27
CA GLY A 164 -0.06 4.41 -4.89
C GLY A 164 -1.19 3.89 -4.00
N ASN A 165 -1.35 2.59 -3.95
CA ASN A 165 -2.27 1.90 -3.04
C ASN A 165 -1.53 0.82 -2.26
N THR A 166 -2.02 0.47 -1.07
CA THR A 166 -1.48 -0.63 -0.26
C THR A 166 -2.47 -1.08 0.79
N GLU A 167 -2.50 -2.38 1.07
CA GLU A 167 -3.25 -2.99 2.18
C GLU A 167 -2.44 -3.00 3.49
N ARG A 168 -1.19 -2.51 3.49
CA ARG A 168 -0.24 -2.69 4.58
C ARG A 168 -0.05 -1.45 5.45
N PRO A 169 -0.41 -1.51 6.75
CA PRO A 169 -0.21 -0.40 7.69
C PRO A 169 1.26 -0.03 7.92
N ASP A 170 2.18 -0.99 7.81
CA ASP A 170 3.62 -0.75 7.95
C ASP A 170 4.19 0.06 6.78
N THR A 171 3.76 -0.25 5.55
CA THR A 171 4.12 0.52 4.35
C THR A 171 3.61 1.95 4.45
N VAL A 172 2.34 2.15 4.83
CA VAL A 172 1.75 3.48 5.01
C VAL A 172 2.49 4.28 6.08
N ALA A 173 2.79 3.66 7.23
CA ALA A 173 3.55 4.31 8.30
C ALA A 173 4.93 4.77 7.83
N GLY A 174 5.64 3.93 7.06
CA GLY A 174 6.92 4.29 6.44
C GLY A 174 6.79 5.50 5.52
N LYS A 175 5.80 5.49 4.63
CA LYS A 175 5.55 6.59 3.68
C LYS A 175 5.16 7.90 4.37
N ILE A 176 4.36 7.85 5.43
CA ILE A 176 4.02 9.03 6.24
C ILE A 176 5.28 9.63 6.91
N MET A 177 6.17 8.80 7.43
CA MET A 177 7.44 9.26 8.01
C MET A 177 8.38 9.89 6.95
N GLU A 178 8.26 9.49 5.68
CA GLU A 178 8.95 10.12 4.55
C GLU A 178 8.29 11.43 4.07
N GLY A 179 7.21 11.87 4.73
CA GLY A 179 6.50 13.12 4.42
C GLY A 179 5.42 12.98 3.35
N ARG A 180 4.95 11.77 3.08
CA ARG A 180 3.82 11.52 2.17
C ARG A 180 2.50 11.60 2.90
N ILE A 181 1.43 11.65 2.13
CA ILE A 181 0.07 11.73 2.61
C ILE A 181 -0.62 10.40 2.32
N ALA A 182 -1.24 9.83 3.32
CA ALA A 182 -2.12 8.68 3.16
C ALA A 182 -3.58 9.16 3.09
N VAL A 183 -4.35 8.57 2.19
CA VAL A 183 -5.79 8.82 2.04
C VAL A 183 -6.51 7.51 2.28
N LEU A 184 -7.34 7.50 3.31
CA LEU A 184 -8.14 6.35 3.72
C LEU A 184 -9.59 6.60 3.36
N VAL A 185 -10.24 5.60 2.81
CA VAL A 185 -11.66 5.62 2.44
C VAL A 185 -12.40 4.59 3.30
N ASP A 186 -13.51 4.98 3.90
CA ASP A 186 -14.34 4.04 4.64
C ASP A 186 -14.96 3.01 3.71
N GLY A 187 -14.98 1.76 4.12
CA GLY A 187 -15.43 0.64 3.28
C GLY A 187 -14.33 -0.01 2.43
N SER A 188 -13.11 0.54 2.37
CA SER A 188 -12.01 -0.01 1.59
C SER A 188 -10.81 -0.43 2.45
N PRO A 189 -10.24 -1.64 2.24
CA PRO A 189 -9.02 -2.07 2.89
C PRO A 189 -7.75 -1.50 2.23
N PHE A 190 -7.89 -0.79 1.10
CA PHE A 190 -6.77 -0.17 0.42
C PHE A 190 -6.61 1.29 0.83
N VAL A 191 -5.41 1.64 1.26
CA VAL A 191 -5.03 3.00 1.60
C VAL A 191 -4.21 3.60 0.47
N LEU A 192 -4.63 4.77 0.00
CA LEU A 192 -3.93 5.49 -1.05
C LEU A 192 -2.76 6.29 -0.46
N THR A 193 -1.67 6.43 -1.21
CA THR A 193 -0.49 7.19 -0.80
C THR A 193 -0.06 8.16 -1.88
N VAL A 194 0.14 9.43 -1.51
CA VAL A 194 0.45 10.52 -2.43
C VAL A 194 1.70 11.28 -1.95
N PRO A 195 2.64 11.58 -2.85
CA PRO A 195 2.77 11.13 -4.24
C PRO A 195 3.31 9.70 -4.34
N PHE A 196 3.03 9.01 -5.43
CA PHE A 196 3.66 7.75 -5.77
C PHE A 196 4.82 7.99 -6.75
N LEU A 197 5.97 7.39 -6.50
CA LEU A 197 7.18 7.61 -7.28
C LEU A 197 7.51 6.37 -8.12
N PHE A 198 8.05 6.57 -9.31
CA PHE A 198 8.43 5.49 -10.22
C PHE A 198 9.33 4.42 -9.60
N ASN A 199 10.25 4.80 -8.71
CA ASN A 199 11.12 3.84 -8.02
C ASN A 199 10.37 2.89 -7.07
N GLU A 200 9.13 3.20 -6.69
CA GLU A 200 8.32 2.36 -5.79
C GLU A 200 7.81 1.10 -6.45
N TYR A 201 7.67 1.08 -7.78
CA TYR A 201 7.38 -0.15 -8.53
C TYR A 201 8.39 -1.27 -8.28
N PHE A 202 9.64 -0.90 -7.92
CA PHE A 202 10.72 -1.85 -7.65
C PHE A 202 10.92 -2.14 -6.15
N GLN A 203 10.12 -1.52 -5.28
CA GLN A 203 10.22 -1.66 -3.84
C GLN A 203 9.17 -2.62 -3.31
N VAL A 204 9.61 -3.57 -2.49
CA VAL A 204 8.74 -4.47 -1.75
C VAL A 204 8.99 -4.26 -0.27
N SER A 205 7.95 -4.36 0.56
CA SER A 205 8.06 -4.17 2.02
C SER A 205 9.11 -5.06 2.67
N GLU A 206 9.31 -6.28 2.14
CA GLU A 206 10.30 -7.24 2.64
C GLU A 206 11.75 -6.75 2.54
N ASP A 207 12.07 -5.85 1.59
CA ASP A 207 13.41 -5.28 1.45
C ASP A 207 13.84 -4.52 2.71
N TYR A 208 12.88 -3.99 3.48
CA TYR A 208 13.12 -3.23 4.71
C TYR A 208 13.22 -4.11 5.97
N TYR A 209 12.77 -5.37 5.88
CA TYR A 209 12.83 -6.34 6.99
C TYR A 209 13.99 -7.32 6.88
N SER A 210 14.65 -7.35 5.73
CA SER A 210 15.83 -8.18 5.47
C SER A 210 17.13 -7.40 5.68
N ASN A 211 18.27 -8.10 5.60
CA ASN A 211 19.58 -7.45 5.61
C ASN A 211 19.68 -6.43 4.46
N TYR A 212 20.22 -5.24 4.74
CA TYR A 212 20.28 -4.14 3.77
C TYR A 212 21.01 -4.50 2.47
N LEU A 213 22.07 -5.34 2.54
CA LEU A 213 22.78 -5.83 1.35
C LEU A 213 21.89 -6.72 0.49
N PHE A 214 21.15 -7.62 1.12
CA PHE A 214 20.24 -8.53 0.44
C PHE A 214 19.04 -7.79 -0.16
N GLY A 215 18.43 -6.89 0.59
CA GLY A 215 17.34 -6.04 0.09
C GLY A 215 17.77 -5.16 -1.07
N SER A 216 18.97 -4.54 -1.00
CA SER A 216 19.52 -3.74 -2.09
C SER A 216 19.80 -4.58 -3.34
N PHE A 217 20.36 -5.77 -3.16
CA PHE A 217 20.63 -6.71 -4.26
C PHE A 217 19.33 -7.18 -4.94
N ASN A 218 18.31 -7.54 -4.18
CA ASN A 218 17.01 -7.94 -4.72
C ASN A 218 16.34 -6.79 -5.49
N ARG A 219 16.43 -5.56 -4.99
CA ARG A 219 15.92 -4.39 -5.69
C ARG A 219 16.64 -4.15 -7.02
N MET A 220 17.97 -4.31 -7.04
CA MET A 220 18.76 -4.21 -8.27
C MET A 220 18.37 -5.30 -9.29
N ILE A 221 18.17 -6.54 -8.83
CA ILE A 221 17.71 -7.64 -9.71
C ILE A 221 16.34 -7.32 -10.32
N ARG A 222 15.38 -6.81 -9.52
CA ARG A 222 14.06 -6.42 -10.05
C ARG A 222 14.17 -5.34 -11.12
N PHE A 223 14.98 -4.32 -10.87
CA PHE A 223 15.23 -3.26 -11.85
C PHE A 223 15.85 -3.78 -13.15
N ILE A 224 16.88 -4.65 -13.03
CA ILE A 224 17.50 -5.29 -14.19
C ILE A 224 16.50 -6.21 -14.90
N GLY A 225 15.71 -6.97 -14.15
CA GLY A 225 14.67 -7.86 -14.70
C GLY A 225 13.66 -7.12 -15.55
N GLU A 226 13.16 -5.98 -15.08
CA GLU A 226 12.22 -5.14 -15.82
C GLU A 226 12.87 -4.56 -17.08
N PHE A 227 14.09 -4.05 -16.95
CA PHE A 227 14.85 -3.57 -18.11
C PHE A 227 15.05 -4.65 -19.17
N LEU A 228 15.38 -5.88 -18.76
CA LEU A 228 15.54 -7.00 -19.67
C LEU A 228 14.19 -7.45 -20.28
N ALA A 229 13.10 -7.42 -19.52
CA ALA A 229 11.78 -7.78 -20.03
C ALA A 229 11.35 -6.92 -21.21
N VAL A 230 11.69 -5.62 -21.19
CA VAL A 230 11.43 -4.70 -22.29
C VAL A 230 12.48 -4.82 -23.40
N SER A 231 13.77 -4.96 -23.03
CA SER A 231 14.88 -4.88 -23.98
C SER A 231 15.06 -6.17 -24.81
N VAL A 232 14.87 -7.35 -24.22
CA VAL A 232 15.12 -8.63 -24.91
C VAL A 232 14.25 -8.83 -26.14
N PRO A 233 12.92 -8.61 -26.12
CA PRO A 233 12.09 -8.68 -27.32
C PRO A 233 12.50 -7.67 -28.40
N ALA A 234 12.83 -6.45 -27.97
CA ALA A 234 13.28 -5.41 -28.89
C ALA A 234 14.61 -5.77 -29.58
N ILE A 235 15.58 -6.28 -28.81
CA ILE A 235 16.87 -6.75 -29.34
C ILE A 235 16.66 -7.94 -30.31
N TYR A 236 15.81 -8.90 -29.93
CA TYR A 236 15.47 -10.04 -30.79
C TYR A 236 14.93 -9.57 -32.14
N VAL A 237 13.93 -8.71 -32.14
CA VAL A 237 13.34 -8.16 -33.37
C VAL A 237 14.38 -7.39 -34.20
N SER A 238 15.24 -6.58 -33.55
CA SER A 238 16.30 -5.82 -34.20
C SER A 238 17.30 -6.74 -34.87
N LEU A 239 17.78 -7.78 -34.21
CA LEU A 239 18.76 -8.72 -34.76
C LEU A 239 18.20 -9.54 -35.93
N VAL A 240 17.01 -10.12 -35.73
CA VAL A 240 16.42 -11.02 -36.74
C VAL A 240 15.91 -10.27 -37.97
N THR A 241 15.47 -9.00 -37.81
CA THR A 241 14.90 -8.25 -38.95
C THR A 241 15.91 -7.36 -39.63
N TYR A 242 16.76 -6.65 -38.87
CA TYR A 242 17.58 -5.59 -39.42
C TYR A 242 19.10 -5.89 -39.40
N ASN A 243 19.57 -6.69 -38.43
CA ASN A 243 21.00 -6.90 -38.19
C ASN A 243 21.37 -8.39 -38.20
N GLN A 244 20.93 -9.12 -39.20
CA GLN A 244 21.15 -10.57 -39.32
C GLN A 244 22.63 -10.96 -39.35
N GLU A 245 23.50 -10.07 -39.81
CA GLU A 245 24.94 -10.27 -39.85
C GLU A 245 25.58 -10.46 -38.46
N MET A 246 24.95 -9.96 -37.42
CA MET A 246 25.41 -10.11 -36.03
C MET A 246 25.11 -11.51 -35.44
N ILE A 247 24.27 -12.29 -36.12
CA ILE A 247 23.85 -13.62 -35.64
C ILE A 247 24.82 -14.67 -36.23
N PRO A 248 25.35 -15.60 -35.41
CA PRO A 248 26.15 -16.70 -35.94
C PRO A 248 25.37 -17.49 -37.00
N THR A 249 26.04 -17.78 -38.14
CA THR A 249 25.40 -18.42 -39.31
C THR A 249 24.60 -19.69 -38.99
N PRO A 250 25.07 -20.64 -38.14
CA PRO A 250 24.27 -21.81 -37.80
C PRO A 250 22.95 -21.47 -37.11
N LEU A 251 22.97 -20.47 -36.23
CA LEU A 251 21.77 -20.01 -35.50
C LEU A 251 20.80 -19.28 -36.45
N LEU A 252 21.33 -18.44 -37.34
CA LEU A 252 20.53 -17.74 -38.36
C LEU A 252 19.81 -18.73 -39.29
N LEU A 253 20.49 -19.79 -39.74
CA LEU A 253 19.88 -20.83 -40.57
C LEU A 253 18.78 -21.62 -39.79
N SER A 254 19.02 -21.90 -38.51
CA SER A 254 18.01 -22.54 -37.65
C SER A 254 16.79 -21.68 -37.48
N ILE A 255 16.95 -20.39 -37.16
CA ILE A 255 15.83 -19.42 -37.02
C ILE A 255 15.08 -19.30 -38.36
N SER A 256 15.81 -19.17 -39.47
CA SER A 256 15.21 -19.06 -40.82
C SER A 256 14.38 -20.33 -41.17
N ALA A 257 14.89 -21.51 -40.86
CA ALA A 257 14.16 -22.77 -41.09
C ALA A 257 12.90 -22.87 -40.23
N ALA A 258 12.97 -22.54 -38.95
CA ALA A 258 11.81 -22.54 -38.06
C ALA A 258 10.71 -21.54 -38.52
N ARG A 259 11.12 -20.42 -39.11
CA ARG A 259 10.20 -19.36 -39.55
C ARG A 259 9.59 -19.56 -40.93
N GLN A 260 10.03 -20.53 -41.72
CA GLN A 260 9.50 -20.76 -43.08
C GLN A 260 8.00 -21.05 -43.10
N SER A 261 7.45 -21.60 -42.03
CA SER A 261 6.02 -21.93 -41.91
C SER A 261 5.16 -20.80 -41.34
N VAL A 262 5.78 -19.71 -40.84
CA VAL A 262 5.07 -18.61 -40.19
C VAL A 262 4.77 -17.50 -41.19
N PRO A 263 3.49 -17.16 -41.45
CA PRO A 263 3.12 -16.18 -42.47
C PRO A 263 3.23 -14.72 -42.00
N LEU A 264 3.69 -14.49 -40.75
CA LEU A 264 3.72 -13.15 -40.12
C LEU A 264 5.14 -12.56 -40.13
N PRO A 265 5.28 -11.22 -40.26
CA PRO A 265 6.55 -10.55 -40.04
C PRO A 265 6.95 -10.66 -38.55
N THR A 266 8.27 -10.70 -38.26
CA THR A 266 8.84 -10.89 -36.92
C THR A 266 8.24 -9.96 -35.85
N VAL A 267 8.01 -8.69 -36.22
CA VAL A 267 7.44 -7.70 -35.30
C VAL A 267 6.03 -8.09 -34.88
N ALA A 268 5.21 -8.50 -35.85
CA ALA A 268 3.82 -8.90 -35.58
C ALA A 268 3.75 -10.21 -34.79
N GLU A 269 4.62 -11.17 -35.09
CA GLU A 269 4.75 -12.42 -34.37
C GLU A 269 5.13 -12.18 -32.90
N CYS A 270 6.18 -11.40 -32.66
CA CYS A 270 6.62 -11.05 -31.31
C CYS A 270 5.51 -10.34 -30.52
N PHE A 271 4.83 -9.37 -31.14
CA PHE A 271 3.73 -8.66 -30.50
C PHE A 271 2.56 -9.60 -30.16
N LEU A 272 2.19 -10.50 -31.08
CA LEU A 272 1.12 -11.46 -30.86
C LEU A 272 1.46 -12.44 -29.71
N MET A 273 2.70 -12.92 -29.65
CA MET A 273 3.17 -13.80 -28.56
C MET A 273 3.15 -13.07 -27.21
N LEU A 274 3.57 -11.82 -27.15
CA LEU A 274 3.49 -11.01 -25.93
C LEU A 274 2.02 -10.82 -25.49
N LEU A 275 1.13 -10.56 -26.44
CA LEU A 275 -0.29 -10.38 -26.17
C LEU A 275 -0.93 -11.68 -25.65
N VAL A 276 -0.61 -12.82 -26.25
CA VAL A 276 -1.10 -14.12 -25.76
C VAL A 276 -0.57 -14.43 -24.37
N PHE A 277 0.70 -14.11 -24.10
CA PHE A 277 1.28 -14.26 -22.77
C PHE A 277 0.57 -13.38 -21.74
N GLU A 278 0.26 -12.14 -22.09
CA GLU A 278 -0.47 -11.20 -21.23
C GLU A 278 -1.90 -11.69 -20.92
N ILE A 279 -2.62 -12.21 -21.94
CA ILE A 279 -3.94 -12.81 -21.75
C ILE A 279 -3.86 -14.02 -20.80
N LEU A 280 -2.86 -14.88 -20.94
CA LEU A 280 -2.67 -16.02 -20.05
C LEU A 280 -2.32 -15.60 -18.62
N ARG A 281 -1.52 -14.56 -18.47
CA ARG A 281 -1.19 -13.98 -17.16
C ARG A 281 -2.43 -13.43 -16.48
N GLU A 282 -3.22 -12.64 -17.20
CA GLU A 282 -4.48 -12.05 -16.71
C GLU A 282 -5.49 -13.14 -16.31
N ALA A 283 -5.65 -14.16 -17.15
CA ALA A 283 -6.51 -15.30 -16.83
C ALA A 283 -6.02 -16.03 -15.56
N GLY A 284 -4.70 -16.19 -15.42
CA GLY A 284 -4.09 -16.84 -14.25
C GLY A 284 -4.32 -16.10 -12.93
N THR A 285 -4.40 -14.77 -12.94
CA THR A 285 -4.65 -13.96 -11.74
C THR A 285 -6.12 -14.00 -11.30
N ARG A 286 -7.06 -14.21 -12.20
CA ARG A 286 -8.52 -14.28 -11.91
C ARG A 286 -9.02 -15.65 -11.47
N ILE A 287 -8.24 -16.70 -11.70
CA ILE A 287 -8.59 -18.07 -11.31
C ILE A 287 -8.11 -18.32 -9.86
N PRO A 288 -8.84 -19.13 -9.06
CA PRO A 288 -8.40 -19.48 -7.70
C PRO A 288 -6.94 -19.96 -7.67
N ASN A 289 -6.18 -19.50 -6.68
CA ASN A 289 -4.72 -19.62 -6.58
C ASN A 289 -4.13 -21.01 -6.90
N SER A 290 -4.84 -22.08 -6.55
CA SER A 290 -4.38 -23.47 -6.82
C SER A 290 -4.36 -23.85 -8.30
N ILE A 291 -5.25 -23.27 -9.10
CA ILE A 291 -5.37 -23.56 -10.53
C ILE A 291 -4.63 -22.50 -11.35
N GLY A 292 -4.67 -21.23 -10.92
CA GLY A 292 -4.03 -20.10 -11.61
C GLY A 292 -2.51 -20.29 -11.78
N GLN A 293 -1.82 -20.78 -10.75
CA GLN A 293 -0.38 -21.08 -10.82
C GLN A 293 -0.09 -22.21 -11.84
N ALA A 294 -0.90 -23.27 -11.85
CA ALA A 294 -0.75 -24.36 -12.80
C ALA A 294 -0.97 -23.89 -14.26
N VAL A 295 -1.99 -23.08 -14.49
CA VAL A 295 -2.29 -22.52 -15.83
C VAL A 295 -1.15 -21.60 -16.31
N SER A 296 -0.60 -20.77 -15.44
CA SER A 296 0.54 -19.89 -15.78
C SER A 296 1.79 -20.69 -16.16
N ILE A 297 2.13 -21.75 -15.41
CA ILE A 297 3.29 -22.59 -15.69
C ILE A 297 3.10 -23.37 -16.99
N VAL A 298 1.95 -24.02 -17.17
CA VAL A 298 1.64 -24.79 -18.38
C VAL A 298 1.57 -23.87 -19.60
N GLY A 299 0.94 -22.69 -19.46
CA GLY A 299 0.87 -21.70 -20.51
C GLY A 299 2.24 -21.21 -20.97
N ALA A 300 3.14 -20.87 -20.02
CA ALA A 300 4.51 -20.49 -20.34
C ALA A 300 5.30 -21.60 -21.02
N LEU A 301 5.10 -22.86 -20.62
CA LEU A 301 5.79 -24.02 -21.20
C LEU A 301 5.28 -24.32 -22.61
N VAL A 302 3.98 -24.26 -22.85
CA VAL A 302 3.37 -24.45 -24.18
C VAL A 302 3.79 -23.35 -25.14
N LEU A 303 3.79 -22.08 -24.68
CA LEU A 303 4.28 -20.96 -25.49
C LEU A 303 5.77 -21.07 -25.81
N GLY A 304 6.58 -21.48 -24.81
CA GLY A 304 8.01 -21.71 -25.01
C GLY A 304 8.33 -22.87 -25.95
N GLN A 305 7.44 -23.86 -26.11
CA GLN A 305 7.58 -24.91 -27.11
C GLN A 305 7.09 -24.51 -28.51
N ALA A 306 6.15 -23.56 -28.56
CA ALA A 306 5.60 -23.07 -29.82
C ALA A 306 6.46 -21.99 -30.49
N ALA A 307 7.31 -21.30 -29.69
CA ALA A 307 8.29 -20.31 -30.16
C ALA A 307 9.61 -20.97 -30.55
#